data_7ec81e8eac0d6be998f6c9138b1409f2
#
_entry.id   7ec81e8eac0d6be998f6c9138b1409f2
#
_cell.length_a   1.000
_cell.length_b   1.000
_cell.length_c   1.000
_cell.angle_alpha   90.00
_cell.angle_beta   90.00
_cell.angle_gamma   90.00
#
_symmetry.space_group_name_H-M   'P 1'
#
loop_
_entity.id
_entity.type
_entity.pdbx_description
1 polymer ?
#
loop_
_entity_poly.entity_id
_entity_poly.type
_entity_poly.pdbx_seq_one_letter_code
_entity_poly.pdbx_strand_id
1 'polypeptide(L)'
;GNDYEAMDAKIKGFAALDGSDLSLQKRKWRAYRLTRLLETVSVDPLQGLLVLMEFWLPARDTDCPLTFPCKDGSPSVEEYFTRSNYNAMVQRNRAWLSEEISEIQRAEQSLRGCL
;
A
#
# COMPACT_ATOMS: atom_id res chain seq x y z
N GLY A 1 -18.57 1.21 -1.86
CA GLY A 1 -19.05 1.49 -3.19
C GLY A 1 -18.85 0.35 -4.14
N ASN A 2 -19.35 0.54 -5.34
CA ASN A 2 -19.30 -0.51 -6.37
C ASN A 2 -17.89 -0.91 -6.76
N ASP A 3 -16.95 0.04 -6.75
CA ASP A 3 -15.55 -0.24 -7.07
C ASP A 3 -14.92 -1.16 -6.05
N TYR A 4 -15.32 -1.00 -4.79
CA TYR A 4 -14.84 -1.84 -3.71
C TYR A 4 -15.28 -3.29 -3.93
N GLU A 5 -16.54 -3.51 -4.23
CA GLU A 5 -17.08 -4.83 -4.46
C GLU A 5 -16.52 -5.48 -5.71
N ALA A 6 -16.33 -4.71 -6.78
CA ALA A 6 -15.75 -5.22 -8.01
C ALA A 6 -14.30 -5.67 -7.81
N MET A 7 -13.51 -4.90 -7.07
CA MET A 7 -12.12 -5.26 -6.80
C MET A 7 -12.05 -6.50 -5.91
N ASP A 8 -12.89 -6.58 -4.89
CA ASP A 8 -12.96 -7.72 -3.99
C ASP A 8 -13.36 -9.00 -4.75
N ALA A 9 -14.32 -8.88 -5.65
CA ALA A 9 -14.76 -10.01 -6.47
C ALA A 9 -13.64 -10.50 -7.39
N LYS A 10 -12.86 -9.59 -7.97
CA LYS A 10 -11.72 -9.96 -8.81
C LYS A 10 -10.65 -10.70 -8.01
N ILE A 11 -10.37 -10.23 -6.80
CA ILE A 11 -9.40 -10.88 -5.92
C ILE A 11 -9.87 -12.28 -5.53
N LYS A 12 -11.13 -12.42 -5.17
CA LYS A 12 -11.71 -13.72 -4.81
C LYS A 12 -11.75 -14.69 -5.97
N GLY A 13 -12.09 -14.20 -7.17
CA GLY A 13 -12.07 -15.01 -8.37
C GLY A 13 -10.69 -15.53 -8.70
N PHE A 14 -9.67 -14.70 -8.48
CA PHE A 14 -8.29 -15.10 -8.67
C PHE A 14 -7.88 -16.20 -7.67
N ALA A 15 -8.36 -16.08 -6.43
CA ALA A 15 -8.10 -17.06 -5.38
C ALA A 15 -8.61 -18.44 -5.76
N ALA A 16 -9.77 -18.51 -6.41
CA ALA A 16 -10.39 -19.76 -6.77
C ALA A 16 -9.65 -20.50 -7.88
N LEU A 17 -8.83 -19.78 -8.66
CA LEU A 17 -8.13 -20.36 -9.81
C LEU A 17 -6.85 -21.09 -9.44
N ASP A 18 -6.15 -20.64 -8.41
CA ASP A 18 -4.86 -21.22 -8.05
C ASP A 18 -4.50 -20.95 -6.59
N GLY A 19 -4.47 -21.98 -5.78
CA GLY A 19 -4.13 -21.86 -4.36
C GLY A 19 -2.68 -21.47 -4.12
N SER A 20 -1.79 -21.62 -5.10
CA SER A 20 -0.38 -21.25 -4.95
C SER A 20 -0.15 -19.74 -5.02
N ASP A 21 -1.18 -18.97 -5.36
CA ASP A 21 -1.06 -17.53 -5.54
C ASP A 21 -1.48 -16.74 -4.31
N LEU A 22 -1.45 -17.34 -3.15
CA LEU A 22 -1.84 -16.67 -1.92
C LEU A 22 -1.01 -15.41 -1.67
N SER A 23 0.30 -15.46 -1.95
CA SER A 23 1.16 -14.30 -1.74
C SER A 23 0.81 -13.17 -2.74
N LEU A 24 0.49 -13.51 -3.98
CA LEU A 24 0.07 -12.54 -4.96
C LEU A 24 -1.26 -11.90 -4.57
N GLN A 25 -2.19 -12.69 -4.05
CA GLN A 25 -3.46 -12.18 -3.57
C GLN A 25 -3.30 -11.22 -2.40
N LYS A 26 -2.42 -11.55 -1.48
CA LYS A 26 -2.11 -10.66 -0.36
C LYS A 26 -1.54 -9.32 -0.85
N ARG A 27 -0.68 -9.37 -1.86
CA ARG A 27 -0.13 -8.16 -2.47
C ARG A 27 -1.22 -7.33 -3.14
N LYS A 28 -2.12 -7.97 -3.87
CA LYS A 28 -3.26 -7.30 -4.52
C LYS A 28 -4.16 -6.64 -3.48
N TRP A 29 -4.47 -7.35 -2.42
CA TRP A 29 -5.32 -6.83 -1.36
C TRP A 29 -4.68 -5.62 -0.68
N ARG A 30 -3.39 -5.70 -0.38
CA ARG A 30 -2.66 -4.59 0.21
C ARG A 30 -2.63 -3.38 -0.72
N ALA A 31 -2.36 -3.59 -2.00
CA ALA A 31 -2.35 -2.52 -2.99
C ALA A 31 -3.72 -1.85 -3.10
N TYR A 32 -4.77 -2.65 -3.09
CA TYR A 32 -6.13 -2.13 -3.12
C TYR A 32 -6.44 -1.28 -1.88
N ARG A 33 -6.09 -1.78 -0.71
CA ARG A 33 -6.32 -1.05 0.54
C ARG A 33 -5.54 0.26 0.58
N LEU A 34 -4.30 0.25 0.09
CA LEU A 34 -3.50 1.47 0.03
C LEU A 34 -4.07 2.46 -0.97
N THR A 35 -4.56 1.99 -2.11
CA THR A 35 -5.23 2.85 -3.09
C THR A 35 -6.39 3.59 -2.44
N ARG A 36 -7.25 2.87 -1.72
CA ARG A 36 -8.40 3.48 -1.05
C ARG A 36 -7.96 4.46 0.02
N LEU A 37 -6.94 4.11 0.77
CA LEU A 37 -6.43 4.98 1.82
C LEU A 37 -5.89 6.29 1.24
N LEU A 38 -5.15 6.23 0.14
CA LEU A 38 -4.59 7.41 -0.50
C LEU A 38 -5.66 8.30 -1.15
N GLU A 39 -6.78 7.71 -1.56
CA GLU A 39 -7.92 8.48 -2.08
C GLU A 39 -8.63 9.28 -0.99
N THR A 40 -8.53 8.83 0.24
CA THR A 40 -9.27 9.39 1.38
C THR A 40 -8.35 9.95 2.45
N VAL A 41 -7.10 10.29 2.10
CA VAL A 41 -6.15 10.83 3.09
C VAL A 41 -6.65 12.14 3.66
N SER A 42 -6.40 12.34 4.95
CA SER A 42 -6.78 13.55 5.65
C SER A 42 -5.99 14.74 5.13
N VAL A 43 -6.58 15.94 5.22
CA VAL A 43 -5.85 17.17 4.97
C VAL A 43 -4.96 17.55 6.16
N ASP A 44 -5.21 16.95 7.32
CA ASP A 44 -4.40 17.17 8.52
C ASP A 44 -3.17 16.27 8.50
N PRO A 45 -1.94 16.83 8.50
CA PRO A 45 -0.72 16.03 8.45
C PRO A 45 -0.58 15.05 9.61
N LEU A 46 -0.98 15.43 10.81
CA LEU A 46 -0.88 14.55 11.98
C LEU A 46 -1.74 13.31 11.78
N GLN A 47 -3.02 13.50 11.46
CA GLN A 47 -3.93 12.39 11.28
C GLN A 47 -3.56 11.54 10.07
N GLY A 48 -3.17 12.17 8.97
CA GLY A 48 -2.77 11.45 7.75
C GLY A 48 -1.56 10.57 7.97
N LEU A 49 -0.54 11.09 8.65
CA LEU A 49 0.66 10.31 8.94
C LEU A 49 0.37 9.17 9.92
N LEU A 50 -0.49 9.39 10.90
CA LEU A 50 -0.88 8.32 11.83
C LEU A 50 -1.59 7.19 11.08
N VAL A 51 -2.46 7.51 10.15
CA VAL A 51 -3.17 6.50 9.35
C VAL A 51 -2.19 5.71 8.48
N LEU A 52 -1.23 6.39 7.83
CA LEU A 52 -0.21 5.72 7.03
C LEU A 52 0.68 4.83 7.90
N MET A 53 1.08 5.30 9.07
CA MET A 53 1.88 4.51 10.00
C MET A 53 1.12 3.25 10.43
N GLU A 54 -0.16 3.38 10.76
CA GLU A 54 -0.98 2.25 11.16
C GLU A 54 -1.10 1.22 10.04
N PHE A 55 -1.26 1.69 8.81
CA PHE A 55 -1.33 0.81 7.64
C PHE A 55 -0.04 0.00 7.47
N TRP A 56 1.12 0.65 7.61
CA TRP A 56 2.41 0.02 7.33
C TRP A 56 3.06 -0.66 8.53
N LEU A 57 2.50 -0.47 9.73
CA LEU A 57 3.10 -1.01 10.95
C LEU A 57 3.36 -2.51 10.90
N PRO A 58 2.43 -3.35 10.40
CA PRO A 58 2.69 -4.79 10.30
C PRO A 58 3.81 -5.15 9.34
N ALA A 59 4.14 -4.28 8.39
CA ALA A 59 5.15 -4.51 7.37
C ALA A 59 6.36 -3.57 7.51
N ARG A 60 6.57 -3.01 8.70
CA ARG A 60 7.63 -2.00 8.92
C ARG A 60 9.03 -2.54 8.70
N ASP A 61 9.21 -3.84 8.85
CA ASP A 61 10.51 -4.48 8.68
C ASP A 61 10.81 -4.86 7.23
N THR A 62 9.86 -4.62 6.35
CA THR A 62 10.03 -4.82 4.92
C THR A 62 10.38 -3.49 4.26
N ASP A 63 10.56 -3.51 2.94
CA ASP A 63 10.88 -2.31 2.17
C ASP A 63 9.64 -1.45 1.97
N CYS A 64 9.11 -0.88 3.05
CA CYS A 64 7.90 -0.07 2.99
C CYS A 64 8.25 1.39 2.66
N PRO A 65 7.34 2.10 1.96
CA PRO A 65 7.57 3.48 1.53
C PRO A 65 7.23 4.50 2.63
N LEU A 66 7.62 4.21 3.85
CA LEU A 66 7.32 5.07 4.98
C LEU A 66 8.49 5.08 5.96
N THR A 67 8.86 6.28 6.43
CA THR A 67 9.80 6.44 7.52
C THR A 67 9.02 6.60 8.82
N PHE A 68 9.48 5.97 9.89
CA PHE A 68 8.86 6.08 11.20
C PHE A 68 9.66 7.03 12.08
N PRO A 69 9.00 7.80 12.96
CA PRO A 69 9.71 8.74 13.84
C PRO A 69 10.45 8.01 14.95
N CYS A 70 11.42 8.68 15.55
CA CYS A 70 12.15 8.22 16.74
C CYS A 70 12.97 6.93 16.55
N LYS A 71 13.30 6.56 15.32
CA LYS A 71 14.32 5.55 15.03
C LYS A 71 15.67 6.22 14.85
N ASP A 72 16.75 5.45 14.97
CA ASP A 72 18.09 5.96 14.73
C ASP A 72 18.19 6.57 13.33
N GLY A 73 18.65 7.83 13.26
CA GLY A 73 18.73 8.57 12.03
C GLY A 73 17.41 9.12 11.52
N SER A 74 16.34 8.96 12.28
CA SER A 74 15.00 9.44 11.92
C SER A 74 14.74 10.82 12.54
N PRO A 75 13.81 11.60 11.97
CA PRO A 75 13.44 12.89 12.55
C PRO A 75 12.74 12.72 13.89
N SER A 76 12.76 13.76 14.70
CA SER A 76 12.00 13.81 15.93
C SER A 76 10.51 13.77 15.62
N VAL A 77 9.66 13.55 16.65
CA VAL A 77 8.23 13.56 16.48
C VAL A 77 7.74 14.89 15.88
N GLU A 78 8.30 16.00 16.37
CA GLU A 78 7.91 17.33 15.89
C GLU A 78 8.26 17.55 14.42
N GLU A 79 9.44 17.09 14.01
CA GLU A 79 9.88 17.19 12.61
C GLU A 79 9.10 16.24 11.71
N TYR A 80 8.72 15.10 12.23
CA TYR A 80 8.00 14.08 11.46
C TYR A 80 6.58 14.54 11.10
N PHE A 81 5.85 15.10 12.05
CA PHE A 81 4.44 15.47 11.85
C PHE A 81 4.32 16.89 11.26
N THR A 82 4.96 17.10 10.11
CA THR A 82 4.88 18.35 9.37
C THR A 82 4.18 18.12 8.04
N ARG A 83 3.63 19.20 7.48
CA ARG A 83 2.98 19.12 6.17
C ARG A 83 3.98 18.70 5.08
N SER A 84 5.19 19.22 5.14
CA SER A 84 6.23 18.88 4.18
C SER A 84 6.53 17.37 4.19
N ASN A 85 6.71 16.81 5.38
CA ASN A 85 6.97 15.39 5.50
C ASN A 85 5.77 14.56 5.09
N TYR A 86 4.56 14.99 5.46
CA TYR A 86 3.33 14.30 5.05
C TYR A 86 3.22 14.23 3.54
N ASN A 87 3.42 15.36 2.86
CA ASN A 87 3.37 15.39 1.40
C ASN A 87 4.42 14.46 0.79
N ALA A 88 5.63 14.44 1.35
CA ALA A 88 6.69 13.54 0.89
C ALA A 88 6.30 12.08 1.09
N MET A 89 5.73 11.73 2.23
CA MET A 89 5.30 10.35 2.51
C MET A 89 4.17 9.92 1.58
N VAL A 90 3.21 10.78 1.32
CA VAL A 90 2.13 10.49 0.38
C VAL A 90 2.70 10.24 -1.02
N GLN A 91 3.63 11.05 -1.48
CA GLN A 91 4.23 10.87 -2.80
C GLN A 91 5.03 9.57 -2.88
N ARG A 92 5.77 9.23 -1.83
CA ARG A 92 6.51 7.97 -1.79
C ARG A 92 5.57 6.77 -1.83
N ASN A 93 4.45 6.86 -1.11
CA ASN A 93 3.44 5.80 -1.13
C ASN A 93 2.80 5.65 -2.50
N ARG A 94 2.52 6.75 -3.18
CA ARG A 94 1.97 6.72 -4.54
C ARG A 94 2.94 6.09 -5.53
N ALA A 95 4.21 6.46 -5.45
CA ALA A 95 5.24 5.89 -6.32
C ALA A 95 5.40 4.38 -6.06
N TRP A 96 5.46 3.99 -4.80
CA TRP A 96 5.54 2.58 -4.42
C TRP A 96 4.34 1.80 -4.96
N LEU A 97 3.14 2.35 -4.80
CA LEU A 97 1.90 1.71 -5.24
C LEU A 97 1.89 1.51 -6.75
N SER A 98 2.34 2.49 -7.51
CA SER A 98 2.42 2.41 -8.97
C SER A 98 3.33 1.26 -9.40
N GLU A 99 4.50 1.14 -8.78
CA GLU A 99 5.42 0.04 -9.03
C GLU A 99 4.82 -1.31 -8.65
N GLU A 100 4.18 -1.38 -7.50
CA GLU A 100 3.58 -2.62 -7.02
C GLU A 100 2.47 -3.10 -7.95
N ILE A 101 1.62 -2.19 -8.40
CA ILE A 101 0.54 -2.52 -9.35
C ILE A 101 1.14 -3.07 -10.65
N SER A 102 2.20 -2.44 -11.16
CA SER A 102 2.86 -2.90 -12.37
C SER A 102 3.44 -4.31 -12.20
N GLU A 103 4.06 -4.58 -11.06
CA GLU A 103 4.61 -5.90 -10.77
C GLU A 103 3.51 -6.96 -10.63
N ILE A 104 2.41 -6.61 -9.97
CA ILE A 104 1.26 -7.51 -9.84
C ILE A 104 0.71 -7.86 -11.22
N GLN A 105 0.55 -6.86 -12.09
CA GLN A 105 0.04 -7.08 -13.45
C GLN A 105 0.97 -8.00 -14.25
N ARG A 106 2.28 -7.80 -14.14
CA ARG A 106 3.25 -8.68 -14.81
C ARG A 106 3.17 -10.11 -14.30
N ALA A 107 3.01 -10.27 -12.98
CA ALA A 107 2.86 -11.60 -12.38
C ALA A 107 1.59 -12.29 -12.85
N GLU A 108 0.48 -11.55 -12.94
CA GLU A 108 -0.77 -12.10 -13.46
C GLU A 108 -0.64 -12.54 -14.91
N GLN A 109 0.00 -11.73 -15.73
CA GLN A 109 0.22 -12.06 -17.15
C GLN A 109 1.10 -13.29 -17.29
N SER A 110 2.12 -13.41 -16.46
CA SER A 110 2.99 -14.58 -16.45
C SER A 110 2.22 -15.85 -16.12
N LEU A 111 1.33 -15.79 -15.14
CA LEU A 111 0.49 -16.93 -14.79
C LEU A 111 -0.45 -17.32 -15.93
N ARG A 112 -1.06 -16.33 -16.58
CA ARG A 112 -1.94 -16.58 -17.73
C ARG A 112 -1.16 -17.15 -18.91
N GLY A 113 0.07 -16.71 -19.12
CA GLY A 113 0.93 -17.20 -20.17
C GLY A 113 1.33 -18.66 -20.01
N CYS A 114 1.28 -19.17 -18.79
CA CYS A 114 1.58 -20.58 -18.50
C CYS A 114 0.39 -21.50 -18.76
N LEU A 115 -0.77 -20.94 -18.98
CA LEU A 115 -1.97 -21.71 -19.30
C LEU A 115 -2.18 -21.82 -20.79
#